data_910549a207bf08d0d1ec66bd3df91813
#
_entry.id   910549a207bf08d0d1ec66bd3df91813
#
_cell.length_a   1.000
_cell.length_b   1.000
_cell.length_c   1.000
_cell.angle_alpha   90.00
_cell.angle_beta   90.00
_cell.angle_gamma   90.00
#
_symmetry.space_group_name_H-M   'P 1'
#
loop_
_entity.id
_entity.type
_entity.pdbx_description
1 polymer ?
#
loop_
_entity_poly.entity_id
_entity_poly.type
_entity_poly.pdbx_seq_one_letter_code
_entity_poly.pdbx_strand_id
1 'polypeptide(L)'
;MKIGFDISQTGSSKAGCGFFAHAMIQAMLELAPQHRYLLLPSFGDFFFDPLMPILSPYSGRDINYSPRHITREAASNFWTGPDTELALGNPDILHSNNFWCPVLTFSSRLIYTFYDMSFVVEPSWTSETNRVGCFEGVFRSAIAADWIVAISKASRDHYLSVFPHYPEERIRVIYPCTRFADFTLQGKRPNALKVIVTGKFWLSVGTLEPRKNQRRLVEAYVRYLALGGEPIPLVFAGGKGWLMEGFQKELRELGIDAQVVMLGYVTDDELIWLYRNCYANLYPSLFEGFGLPVLEGMQFGAPTVTSNSASMPEVAGNAGILLDPEDGEAWAQTMLRLVTRTEERNQLSDAARLQADRFDWKLSAMALLQLYADALAAPKRVLIR
;
A
#
# COMPACT_ATOMS: atom_id res chain seq x y z
N MET A 1 -4.96 -28.00 0.25
CA MET A 1 -3.56 -27.54 0.11
C MET A 1 -3.00 -27.21 1.50
N LYS A 2 -1.70 -27.39 1.70
CA LYS A 2 -0.97 -26.83 2.82
C LYS A 2 -0.29 -25.53 2.36
N ILE A 3 -0.68 -24.42 2.95
CA ILE A 3 -0.27 -23.09 2.53
C ILE A 3 0.59 -22.45 3.60
N GLY A 4 1.89 -22.27 3.32
CA GLY A 4 2.79 -21.47 4.12
C GLY A 4 2.64 -19.99 3.72
N PHE A 5 2.19 -19.14 4.65
CA PHE A 5 1.85 -17.74 4.34
C PHE A 5 2.61 -16.80 5.28
N ASP A 6 3.38 -15.89 4.69
CA ASP A 6 4.14 -14.88 5.41
C ASP A 6 3.22 -13.84 6.06
N ILE A 7 3.27 -13.77 7.39
CA ILE A 7 2.59 -12.78 8.22
C ILE A 7 3.57 -11.87 8.99
N SER A 8 4.84 -11.88 8.64
CA SER A 8 5.89 -11.18 9.38
C SER A 8 5.66 -9.66 9.49
N GLN A 9 4.87 -9.09 8.58
CA GLN A 9 4.55 -7.66 8.54
C GLN A 9 3.17 -7.31 9.14
N THR A 10 2.46 -8.26 9.74
CA THR A 10 1.09 -8.06 10.23
C THR A 10 0.99 -7.57 11.68
N GLY A 11 2.07 -7.13 12.30
CA GLY A 11 2.13 -6.63 13.67
C GLY A 11 1.30 -5.36 13.92
N SER A 12 1.39 -4.81 15.15
CA SER A 12 0.63 -3.61 15.56
C SER A 12 0.97 -2.35 14.75
N SER A 13 2.19 -2.26 14.26
CA SER A 13 2.69 -1.11 13.48
C SER A 13 2.70 -1.40 11.98
N LYS A 14 1.76 -2.21 11.49
CA LYS A 14 1.72 -2.63 10.09
C LYS A 14 1.59 -1.44 9.13
N ALA A 15 2.36 -1.49 8.05
CA ALA A 15 2.28 -0.58 6.91
C ALA A 15 1.51 -1.25 5.74
N GLY A 16 1.57 -0.70 4.54
CA GLY A 16 0.81 -1.17 3.39
C GLY A 16 0.90 -2.68 3.12
N CYS A 17 2.13 -3.25 3.11
CA CYS A 17 2.35 -4.69 2.92
C CYS A 17 1.75 -5.53 4.05
N GLY A 18 1.84 -5.05 5.28
CA GLY A 18 1.24 -5.71 6.45
C GLY A 18 -0.30 -5.67 6.42
N PHE A 19 -0.89 -4.57 5.98
CA PHE A 19 -2.34 -4.50 5.76
C PHE A 19 -2.81 -5.47 4.69
N PHE A 20 -2.08 -5.54 3.56
CA PHE A 20 -2.37 -6.50 2.50
C PHE A 20 -2.33 -7.94 3.02
N ALA A 21 -1.22 -8.36 3.64
CA ALA A 21 -1.06 -9.71 4.16
C ALA A 21 -2.12 -10.06 5.21
N HIS A 22 -2.42 -9.13 6.13
CA HIS A 22 -3.43 -9.32 7.17
C HIS A 22 -4.83 -9.53 6.61
N ALA A 23 -5.29 -8.64 5.73
CA ALA A 23 -6.62 -8.75 5.16
C ALA A 23 -6.76 -9.96 4.22
N MET A 24 -5.69 -10.26 3.47
CA MET A 24 -5.66 -11.40 2.56
C MET A 24 -5.78 -12.73 3.32
N ILE A 25 -5.00 -12.92 4.40
CA ILE A 25 -5.10 -14.17 5.16
C ILE A 25 -6.46 -14.31 5.85
N GLN A 26 -7.02 -13.22 6.38
CA GLN A 26 -8.37 -13.25 6.96
C GLN A 26 -9.41 -13.69 5.92
N ALA A 27 -9.41 -13.07 4.74
CA ALA A 27 -10.35 -13.43 3.68
C ALA A 27 -10.15 -14.88 3.18
N MET A 28 -8.91 -15.36 3.09
CA MET A 28 -8.67 -16.77 2.71
C MET A 28 -9.16 -17.76 3.77
N LEU A 29 -8.98 -17.45 5.06
CA LEU A 29 -9.48 -18.30 6.15
C LEU A 29 -10.99 -18.41 6.16
N GLU A 30 -11.72 -17.34 5.82
CA GLU A 30 -13.16 -17.32 5.67
C GLU A 30 -13.64 -18.12 4.45
N LEU A 31 -12.99 -17.94 3.31
CA LEU A 31 -13.40 -18.51 2.03
C LEU A 31 -13.01 -19.97 1.87
N ALA A 32 -11.88 -20.38 2.42
CA ALA A 32 -11.32 -21.71 2.21
C ALA A 32 -10.82 -22.35 3.51
N PRO A 33 -11.71 -22.53 4.53
CA PRO A 33 -11.35 -23.10 5.84
C PRO A 33 -10.92 -24.58 5.77
N GLN A 34 -11.14 -25.24 4.64
CA GLN A 34 -10.70 -26.64 4.39
C GLN A 34 -9.21 -26.78 4.09
N HIS A 35 -8.49 -25.68 3.85
CA HIS A 35 -7.04 -25.71 3.65
C HIS A 35 -6.30 -25.71 4.98
N ARG A 36 -5.08 -26.26 4.98
CA ARG A 36 -4.16 -26.18 6.13
C ARG A 36 -3.29 -24.95 5.97
N TYR A 37 -3.28 -24.10 6.96
CA TYR A 37 -2.49 -22.86 6.94
C TYR A 37 -1.31 -22.98 7.91
N LEU A 38 -0.11 -22.74 7.40
CA LEU A 38 1.09 -22.53 8.19
C LEU A 38 1.43 -21.05 8.13
N LEU A 39 1.17 -20.34 9.21
CA LEU A 39 1.45 -18.91 9.31
C LEU A 39 2.90 -18.69 9.75
N LEU A 40 3.59 -17.78 9.05
CA LEU A 40 5.03 -17.54 9.18
C LEU A 40 5.26 -16.16 9.81
N PRO A 41 5.37 -16.07 11.15
CA PRO A 41 5.56 -14.79 11.86
C PRO A 41 6.98 -14.23 11.70
N SER A 42 7.94 -15.06 11.26
CA SER A 42 9.27 -14.67 10.81
C SER A 42 9.48 -15.18 9.41
N PHE A 43 9.78 -14.28 8.45
CA PHE A 43 10.02 -14.65 7.07
C PHE A 43 11.26 -13.92 6.54
N GLY A 44 12.35 -14.66 6.35
CA GLY A 44 13.65 -14.07 6.04
C GLY A 44 14.23 -13.27 7.21
N ASP A 45 15.12 -12.36 6.87
CA ASP A 45 15.80 -11.48 7.81
C ASP A 45 15.58 -9.98 7.51
N PHE A 46 14.89 -9.67 6.43
CA PHE A 46 14.54 -8.30 6.08
C PHE A 46 13.36 -7.83 6.94
N PHE A 47 13.47 -6.63 7.52
CA PHE A 47 12.53 -6.10 8.52
C PHE A 47 12.35 -6.99 9.76
N PHE A 48 13.34 -7.81 10.07
CA PHE A 48 13.30 -8.66 11.26
C PHE A 48 13.25 -7.80 12.53
N ASP A 49 12.15 -7.93 13.28
CA ASP A 49 11.98 -7.34 14.61
C ASP A 49 11.67 -8.43 15.63
N PRO A 50 12.63 -8.76 16.55
CA PRO A 50 12.42 -9.77 17.56
C PRO A 50 11.36 -9.39 18.59
N LEU A 51 11.06 -8.09 18.72
CA LEU A 51 10.08 -7.56 19.68
C LEU A 51 8.69 -7.42 19.07
N MET A 52 8.57 -7.59 17.74
CA MET A 52 7.26 -7.51 17.09
C MET A 52 6.35 -8.60 17.66
N PRO A 53 5.29 -8.26 18.39
CA PRO A 53 4.39 -9.26 18.93
C PRO A 53 3.71 -10.01 17.79
N ILE A 54 3.56 -11.31 17.95
CA ILE A 54 2.64 -12.07 17.10
C ILE A 54 1.24 -11.63 17.49
N LEU A 55 0.78 -10.54 16.90
CA LEU A 55 -0.56 -10.00 17.12
C LEU A 55 -1.52 -10.66 16.17
N SER A 56 -1.60 -11.96 16.23
CA SER A 56 -2.49 -12.60 15.32
C SER A 56 -3.50 -13.40 16.07
N PRO A 57 -4.74 -12.91 16.14
CA PRO A 57 -5.88 -13.70 16.54
C PRO A 57 -6.44 -14.49 15.36
N TYR A 58 -5.59 -14.94 14.41
CA TYR A 58 -6.11 -15.85 13.40
C TYR A 58 -6.48 -17.14 14.09
N SER A 59 -7.78 -17.43 14.12
CA SER A 59 -8.33 -18.62 14.73
C SER A 59 -9.07 -19.45 13.67
N GLY A 60 -8.91 -20.75 13.71
CA GLY A 60 -9.57 -21.67 12.79
C GLY A 60 -9.07 -23.09 12.96
N ARG A 61 -9.74 -24.05 12.32
CA ARG A 61 -9.26 -25.42 12.23
C ARG A 61 -8.03 -25.44 11.30
N ASP A 62 -7.05 -26.28 11.62
CA ASP A 62 -5.85 -26.49 10.79
C ASP A 62 -4.98 -25.24 10.56
N ILE A 63 -4.96 -24.29 11.51
CA ILE A 63 -3.99 -23.22 11.54
C ILE A 63 -2.82 -23.62 12.46
N ASN A 64 -1.61 -23.58 11.91
CA ASN A 64 -0.36 -23.78 12.62
C ASN A 64 0.54 -22.55 12.43
N TYR A 65 1.44 -22.34 13.38
CA TYR A 65 2.45 -21.31 13.30
C TYR A 65 3.83 -21.94 13.23
N SER A 66 4.70 -21.43 12.34
CA SER A 66 6.11 -21.78 12.38
C SER A 66 6.78 -21.20 13.63
N PRO A 67 7.93 -21.76 14.08
CA PRO A 67 8.71 -21.14 15.14
C PRO A 67 9.08 -19.70 14.80
N ARG A 68 9.01 -18.83 15.79
CA ARG A 68 9.54 -17.47 15.71
C ARG A 68 11.02 -17.51 16.09
N HIS A 69 11.86 -16.95 15.24
CA HIS A 69 13.28 -16.81 15.55
C HIS A 69 13.51 -15.60 16.46
N ILE A 70 14.38 -15.76 17.47
CA ILE A 70 14.67 -14.70 18.45
C ILE A 70 15.79 -13.77 18.03
N THR A 71 16.57 -14.13 17.01
CA THR A 71 17.63 -13.28 16.46
C THR A 71 17.56 -13.26 14.94
N ARG A 72 18.05 -12.16 14.34
CA ARG A 72 18.16 -12.03 12.87
C ARG A 72 19.07 -13.12 12.29
N GLU A 73 20.16 -13.45 13.00
CA GLU A 73 21.07 -14.50 12.57
C GLU A 73 20.38 -15.87 12.54
N ALA A 74 19.61 -16.21 13.58
CA ALA A 74 18.84 -17.47 13.62
C ALA A 74 17.80 -17.52 12.49
N ALA A 75 17.12 -16.41 12.20
CA ALA A 75 16.20 -16.31 11.07
C ALA A 75 16.92 -16.50 9.74
N SER A 76 18.04 -15.81 9.53
CA SER A 76 18.85 -15.94 8.31
C SER A 76 19.33 -17.38 8.10
N ASN A 77 19.89 -17.99 9.14
CA ASN A 77 20.38 -19.38 9.10
C ASN A 77 19.25 -20.39 8.79
N PHE A 78 18.08 -20.19 9.39
CA PHE A 78 16.90 -21.01 9.10
C PHE A 78 16.54 -20.91 7.62
N TRP A 79 16.31 -19.69 7.10
CA TRP A 79 15.80 -19.46 5.74
C TRP A 79 16.83 -19.75 4.63
N THR A 80 18.11 -19.91 4.95
CA THR A 80 19.16 -20.31 4.01
C THR A 80 19.58 -21.77 4.20
N GLY A 81 19.03 -22.47 5.19
CA GLY A 81 19.37 -23.85 5.53
C GLY A 81 18.72 -24.87 4.58
N PRO A 82 19.36 -26.02 4.35
CA PRO A 82 18.84 -27.07 3.46
C PRO A 82 17.57 -27.75 4.01
N ASP A 83 17.38 -27.74 5.32
CA ASP A 83 16.27 -28.43 5.99
C ASP A 83 15.03 -27.55 6.21
N THR A 84 15.04 -26.30 5.71
CA THR A 84 13.97 -25.31 5.90
C THR A 84 12.59 -25.86 5.48
N GLU A 85 12.50 -26.47 4.31
CA GLU A 85 11.25 -27.00 3.80
C GLU A 85 10.69 -28.12 4.65
N LEU A 86 11.57 -29.04 5.12
CA LEU A 86 11.21 -30.12 6.03
C LEU A 86 10.74 -29.57 7.39
N ALA A 87 11.44 -28.57 7.93
CA ALA A 87 11.10 -27.92 9.18
C ALA A 87 9.74 -27.18 9.10
N LEU A 88 9.38 -26.66 7.93
CA LEU A 88 8.05 -26.11 7.62
C LEU A 88 7.00 -27.21 7.35
N GLY A 89 7.43 -28.48 7.34
CA GLY A 89 6.60 -29.66 7.09
C GLY A 89 6.07 -29.72 5.67
N ASN A 90 6.89 -29.36 4.69
CA ASN A 90 6.66 -29.49 3.25
C ASN A 90 5.31 -28.88 2.81
N PRO A 91 5.13 -27.55 2.88
CA PRO A 91 3.91 -26.91 2.36
C PRO A 91 3.82 -27.08 0.84
N ASP A 92 2.59 -27.15 0.30
CA ASP A 92 2.37 -27.14 -1.15
C ASP A 92 2.72 -25.78 -1.75
N ILE A 93 2.34 -24.73 -1.04
CA ILE A 93 2.57 -23.30 -1.38
C ILE A 93 3.41 -22.66 -0.28
N LEU A 94 4.39 -21.87 -0.67
CA LEU A 94 5.10 -20.93 0.19
C LEU A 94 4.93 -19.52 -0.38
N HIS A 95 4.25 -18.64 0.36
CA HIS A 95 3.94 -17.29 -0.11
C HIS A 95 4.64 -16.22 0.72
N SER A 96 5.52 -15.46 0.09
CA SER A 96 6.21 -14.29 0.63
C SER A 96 5.39 -13.02 0.42
N ASN A 97 5.12 -12.28 1.50
CA ASN A 97 4.40 -11.00 1.49
C ASN A 97 5.25 -9.82 1.98
N ASN A 98 6.55 -9.96 2.01
CA ASN A 98 7.48 -8.90 2.36
C ASN A 98 8.53 -8.69 1.24
N PHE A 99 9.53 -7.84 1.49
CA PHE A 99 10.60 -7.58 0.52
C PHE A 99 11.74 -8.61 0.56
N TRP A 100 11.51 -9.77 1.12
CA TRP A 100 12.49 -10.87 1.14
C TRP A 100 11.97 -12.07 0.35
N CYS A 101 12.84 -12.75 -0.37
CA CYS A 101 12.50 -13.93 -1.16
C CYS A 101 13.57 -15.01 -0.95
N PRO A 102 13.20 -16.24 -0.58
CA PRO A 102 14.16 -17.34 -0.50
C PRO A 102 14.67 -17.73 -1.88
N VAL A 103 15.94 -18.14 -1.96
CA VAL A 103 16.58 -18.63 -3.20
C VAL A 103 16.74 -20.16 -3.21
N LEU A 104 16.24 -20.81 -2.18
CA LEU A 104 16.34 -22.25 -2.05
C LEU A 104 15.41 -22.97 -3.06
N THR A 105 15.86 -24.13 -3.52
CA THR A 105 15.05 -25.05 -4.35
C THR A 105 14.09 -25.80 -3.44
N PHE A 106 12.92 -25.23 -3.18
CA PHE A 106 11.84 -25.92 -2.50
C PHE A 106 11.07 -26.84 -3.47
N SER A 107 10.44 -27.89 -2.96
CA SER A 107 9.41 -28.65 -3.68
C SER A 107 8.10 -27.85 -3.74
N SER A 108 7.84 -27.04 -2.72
CA SER A 108 6.75 -26.07 -2.66
C SER A 108 6.74 -25.12 -3.86
N ARG A 109 5.57 -24.63 -4.28
CA ARG A 109 5.47 -23.51 -5.21
C ARG A 109 5.73 -22.21 -4.45
N LEU A 110 6.75 -21.49 -4.87
CA LEU A 110 7.11 -20.20 -4.27
C LEU A 110 6.33 -19.08 -4.97
N ILE A 111 5.49 -18.40 -4.21
CA ILE A 111 4.72 -17.24 -4.64
C ILE A 111 5.31 -16.00 -3.97
N TYR A 112 5.44 -14.90 -4.70
CA TYR A 112 5.97 -13.65 -4.19
C TYR A 112 5.01 -12.50 -4.47
N THR A 113 4.61 -11.76 -3.43
CA THR A 113 3.85 -10.51 -3.59
C THR A 113 4.82 -9.38 -3.89
N PHE A 114 4.69 -8.80 -5.06
CA PHE A 114 5.45 -7.65 -5.51
C PHE A 114 4.62 -6.36 -5.35
N TYR A 115 5.14 -5.44 -4.57
CA TYR A 115 4.46 -4.20 -4.22
C TYR A 115 4.77 -3.06 -5.19
N ASP A 116 6.02 -2.65 -5.31
CA ASP A 116 6.44 -1.61 -6.23
C ASP A 116 7.94 -1.65 -6.53
N MET A 117 8.37 -0.74 -7.41
CA MET A 117 9.76 -0.57 -7.84
C MET A 117 10.25 0.87 -7.59
N SER A 118 9.64 1.62 -6.68
CA SER A 118 9.99 3.03 -6.40
C SER A 118 11.47 3.24 -6.12
N PHE A 119 12.08 2.30 -5.39
CA PHE A 119 13.50 2.30 -5.02
C PHE A 119 14.47 2.06 -6.20
N VAL A 120 13.96 1.64 -7.35
CA VAL A 120 14.71 1.52 -8.62
C VAL A 120 14.42 2.70 -9.54
N VAL A 121 13.14 3.10 -9.61
CA VAL A 121 12.69 4.20 -10.48
C VAL A 121 13.37 5.52 -10.09
N GLU A 122 13.40 5.82 -8.80
CA GLU A 122 14.08 7.01 -8.28
C GLU A 122 14.74 6.70 -6.93
N PRO A 123 16.04 6.36 -6.94
CA PRO A 123 16.77 5.97 -5.73
C PRO A 123 16.80 7.04 -4.64
N SER A 124 16.67 8.32 -5.00
CA SER A 124 16.69 9.44 -4.05
C SER A 124 15.46 9.49 -3.13
N TRP A 125 14.41 8.71 -3.40
CA TRP A 125 13.21 8.68 -2.55
C TRP A 125 13.37 7.86 -1.29
N THR A 126 14.42 7.06 -1.16
CA THR A 126 14.61 6.19 0.01
C THR A 126 16.08 6.16 0.47
N SER A 127 16.32 5.62 1.66
CA SER A 127 17.68 5.41 2.15
C SER A 127 18.37 4.28 1.37
N GLU A 128 19.71 4.37 1.24
CA GLU A 128 20.50 3.35 0.54
C GLU A 128 20.32 1.94 1.14
N THR A 129 20.29 1.84 2.47
CA THR A 129 20.09 0.56 3.15
C THR A 129 18.74 -0.07 2.79
N ASN A 130 17.67 0.73 2.76
CA ASN A 130 16.34 0.24 2.39
C ASN A 130 16.27 -0.12 0.91
N ARG A 131 16.88 0.71 0.04
CA ARG A 131 16.96 0.48 -1.39
C ARG A 131 17.61 -0.86 -1.73
N VAL A 132 18.78 -1.13 -1.14
CA VAL A 132 19.53 -2.37 -1.36
C VAL A 132 18.72 -3.58 -0.88
N GLY A 133 18.15 -3.52 0.32
CA GLY A 133 17.36 -4.62 0.86
C GLY A 133 16.11 -4.94 0.02
N CYS A 134 15.37 -3.92 -0.40
CA CYS A 134 14.20 -4.10 -1.27
C CYS A 134 14.60 -4.67 -2.64
N PHE A 135 15.68 -4.15 -3.24
CA PHE A 135 16.16 -4.61 -4.53
C PHE A 135 16.60 -6.07 -4.49
N GLU A 136 17.35 -6.47 -3.45
CA GLU A 136 17.83 -7.85 -3.29
C GLU A 136 16.67 -8.85 -3.23
N GLY A 137 15.62 -8.55 -2.46
CA GLY A 137 14.45 -9.43 -2.35
C GLY A 137 13.68 -9.53 -3.65
N VAL A 138 13.45 -8.41 -4.35
CA VAL A 138 12.78 -8.39 -5.65
C VAL A 138 13.63 -9.10 -6.72
N PHE A 139 14.93 -8.88 -6.75
CA PHE A 139 15.84 -9.58 -7.66
C PHE A 139 15.81 -11.11 -7.42
N ARG A 140 15.86 -11.53 -6.16
CA ARG A 140 15.73 -12.96 -5.79
C ARG A 140 14.40 -13.54 -6.26
N SER A 141 13.31 -12.78 -6.20
CA SER A 141 12.01 -13.24 -6.69
C SER A 141 12.01 -13.51 -8.19
N ALA A 142 12.71 -12.69 -8.98
CA ALA A 142 12.86 -12.90 -10.42
C ALA A 142 13.62 -14.19 -10.76
N ILE A 143 14.51 -14.63 -9.87
CA ILE A 143 15.23 -15.90 -10.00
C ILE A 143 14.38 -17.08 -9.52
N ALA A 144 13.82 -17.01 -8.32
CA ALA A 144 13.34 -18.16 -7.57
C ALA A 144 11.81 -18.33 -7.53
N ALA A 145 11.02 -17.24 -7.62
CA ALA A 145 9.58 -17.36 -7.51
C ALA A 145 8.95 -18.10 -8.71
N ASP A 146 8.06 -19.04 -8.43
CA ASP A 146 7.29 -19.72 -9.46
C ASP A 146 6.22 -18.80 -10.06
N TRP A 147 5.62 -17.94 -9.21
CA TRP A 147 4.61 -16.97 -9.62
C TRP A 147 4.77 -15.66 -8.83
N ILE A 148 4.39 -14.56 -9.48
CA ILE A 148 4.35 -13.23 -8.88
C ILE A 148 2.89 -12.79 -8.73
N VAL A 149 2.55 -12.26 -7.56
CA VAL A 149 1.36 -11.46 -7.32
C VAL A 149 1.77 -10.00 -7.43
N ALA A 150 1.35 -9.31 -8.47
CA ALA A 150 1.52 -7.86 -8.59
C ALA A 150 0.28 -7.16 -8.02
N ILE A 151 0.46 -6.14 -7.17
CA ILE A 151 -0.67 -5.47 -6.52
C ILE A 151 -1.39 -4.46 -7.42
N SER A 152 -0.90 -4.23 -8.64
CA SER A 152 -1.50 -3.40 -9.67
C SER A 152 -0.96 -3.78 -11.06
N LYS A 153 -1.62 -3.33 -12.12
CA LYS A 153 -1.11 -3.46 -13.49
C LYS A 153 0.19 -2.68 -13.64
N ALA A 154 0.24 -1.47 -13.09
CA ALA A 154 1.46 -0.66 -13.09
C ALA A 154 2.62 -1.40 -12.41
N SER A 155 2.40 -2.03 -11.25
CA SER A 155 3.42 -2.85 -10.59
C SER A 155 3.87 -4.01 -11.47
N ARG A 156 2.95 -4.74 -12.14
CA ARG A 156 3.31 -5.80 -13.10
C ARG A 156 4.21 -5.25 -14.21
N ASP A 157 3.81 -4.16 -14.82
CA ASP A 157 4.52 -3.59 -15.97
C ASP A 157 5.91 -3.08 -15.56
N HIS A 158 6.04 -2.47 -14.38
CA HIS A 158 7.34 -2.11 -13.81
C HIS A 158 8.22 -3.33 -13.50
N TYR A 159 7.63 -4.41 -12.96
CA TYR A 159 8.37 -5.64 -12.73
C TYR A 159 8.94 -6.20 -14.03
N LEU A 160 8.13 -6.29 -15.09
CA LEU A 160 8.54 -6.77 -16.40
C LEU A 160 9.53 -5.83 -17.10
N SER A 161 9.47 -4.52 -16.85
CA SER A 161 10.45 -3.59 -17.43
C SER A 161 11.87 -3.82 -16.88
N VAL A 162 11.98 -4.24 -15.61
CA VAL A 162 13.28 -4.57 -14.98
C VAL A 162 13.68 -6.03 -15.21
N PHE A 163 12.71 -6.94 -15.26
CA PHE A 163 12.92 -8.37 -15.47
C PHE A 163 12.17 -8.89 -16.71
N PRO A 164 12.58 -8.46 -17.93
CA PRO A 164 11.85 -8.77 -19.16
C PRO A 164 11.85 -10.26 -19.53
N HIS A 165 12.73 -11.06 -18.89
CA HIS A 165 12.78 -12.51 -19.07
C HIS A 165 11.85 -13.30 -18.13
N TYR A 166 11.20 -12.62 -17.19
CA TYR A 166 10.23 -13.30 -16.33
C TYR A 166 8.94 -13.56 -17.13
N PRO A 167 8.38 -14.79 -17.09
CA PRO A 167 7.19 -15.13 -17.89
C PRO A 167 5.97 -14.31 -17.46
N GLU A 168 5.42 -13.51 -18.35
CA GLU A 168 4.26 -12.65 -18.04
C GLU A 168 3.05 -13.47 -17.58
N GLU A 169 2.83 -14.65 -18.17
CA GLU A 169 1.74 -15.58 -17.81
C GLU A 169 1.83 -16.08 -16.36
N ARG A 170 2.98 -15.92 -15.71
CA ARG A 170 3.22 -16.24 -14.30
C ARG A 170 3.13 -15.04 -13.37
N ILE A 171 2.63 -13.92 -13.86
CA ILE A 171 2.31 -12.75 -13.05
C ILE A 171 0.80 -12.58 -13.01
N ARG A 172 0.22 -12.60 -11.81
CA ARG A 172 -1.20 -12.33 -11.61
C ARG A 172 -1.37 -10.98 -10.90
N VAL A 173 -2.17 -10.10 -11.51
CA VAL A 173 -2.57 -8.86 -10.81
C VAL A 173 -3.68 -9.19 -9.82
N ILE A 174 -3.44 -8.90 -8.54
CA ILE A 174 -4.39 -9.07 -7.44
C ILE A 174 -4.41 -7.78 -6.63
N TYR A 175 -5.47 -7.02 -6.77
CA TYR A 175 -5.60 -5.71 -6.15
C TYR A 175 -5.75 -5.80 -4.63
N PRO A 176 -5.09 -4.94 -3.85
CA PRO A 176 -5.49 -4.68 -2.48
C PRO A 176 -6.86 -3.99 -2.42
N CYS A 177 -7.46 -4.01 -1.25
CA CYS A 177 -8.64 -3.23 -0.95
C CYS A 177 -8.36 -2.32 0.24
N THR A 178 -9.34 -1.53 0.67
CA THR A 178 -9.19 -0.67 1.84
C THR A 178 -9.08 -1.51 3.11
N ARG A 179 -8.46 -0.92 4.14
CA ARG A 179 -8.38 -1.54 5.47
C ARG A 179 -9.66 -1.39 6.29
N PHE A 180 -10.60 -0.59 5.81
CA PHE A 180 -11.86 -0.31 6.50
C PHE A 180 -12.94 -1.28 6.03
N ALA A 181 -13.31 -2.22 6.92
CA ALA A 181 -14.35 -3.22 6.61
C ALA A 181 -15.77 -2.61 6.60
N ASP A 182 -15.99 -1.57 7.40
CA ASP A 182 -17.30 -0.92 7.55
C ASP A 182 -17.25 0.54 7.11
N PHE A 183 -17.78 0.81 5.93
CA PHE A 183 -17.88 2.14 5.37
C PHE A 183 -19.01 3.00 5.98
N THR A 184 -19.82 2.46 6.89
CA THR A 184 -20.87 3.23 7.60
C THR A 184 -20.33 3.97 8.82
N LEU A 185 -19.12 3.62 9.30
CA LEU A 185 -18.46 4.27 10.43
C LEU A 185 -18.30 5.77 10.19
N GLN A 186 -18.62 6.58 11.18
CA GLN A 186 -18.54 8.04 11.10
C GLN A 186 -17.16 8.58 11.46
N GLY A 187 -16.39 7.80 12.20
CA GLY A 187 -15.09 8.19 12.70
C GLY A 187 -15.15 9.24 13.82
N LYS A 188 -13.98 9.66 14.27
CA LYS A 188 -13.82 10.65 15.35
C LYS A 188 -13.03 11.85 14.85
N ARG A 189 -13.56 13.04 15.06
CA ARG A 189 -12.89 14.28 14.67
C ARG A 189 -11.57 14.47 15.43
N PRO A 190 -10.45 14.71 14.72
CA PRO A 190 -9.18 15.05 15.35
C PRO A 190 -9.29 16.32 16.20
N ASN A 191 -8.67 16.31 17.38
CA ASN A 191 -8.72 17.45 18.28
C ASN A 191 -8.12 18.73 17.66
N ALA A 192 -7.07 18.60 16.87
CA ALA A 192 -6.42 19.74 16.20
C ALA A 192 -7.35 20.45 15.19
N LEU A 193 -8.41 19.79 14.73
CA LEU A 193 -9.35 20.36 13.74
C LEU A 193 -10.64 20.89 14.36
N LYS A 194 -10.76 21.01 15.68
CA LYS A 194 -12.01 21.44 16.36
C LYS A 194 -12.55 22.78 15.87
N VAL A 195 -11.67 23.69 15.45
CA VAL A 195 -12.03 25.03 14.95
C VAL A 195 -12.26 25.09 13.44
N ILE A 196 -11.93 24.04 12.71
CA ILE A 196 -12.11 23.99 11.26
C ILE A 196 -13.53 23.54 10.94
N VAL A 197 -14.19 24.23 10.03
CA VAL A 197 -15.55 23.87 9.60
C VAL A 197 -15.52 22.52 8.86
N THR A 198 -16.43 21.63 9.22
CA THR A 198 -16.64 20.36 8.51
C THR A 198 -16.91 20.59 7.02
N GLY A 199 -16.27 19.83 6.15
CA GLY A 199 -16.35 20.02 4.70
C GLY A 199 -15.54 21.21 4.16
N LYS A 200 -14.75 21.89 5.01
CA LYS A 200 -13.91 23.01 4.62
C LYS A 200 -12.43 22.81 4.96
N PHE A 201 -11.85 21.72 4.45
CA PHE A 201 -10.40 21.50 4.44
C PHE A 201 -10.01 20.58 3.30
N TRP A 202 -8.89 20.87 2.65
CA TRP A 202 -8.23 19.95 1.73
C TRP A 202 -7.50 18.89 2.54
N LEU A 203 -7.53 17.64 2.09
CA LEU A 203 -6.88 16.54 2.79
C LEU A 203 -5.80 15.92 1.91
N SER A 204 -4.64 15.66 2.48
CA SER A 204 -3.62 14.80 1.87
C SER A 204 -3.13 13.79 2.89
N VAL A 205 -3.27 12.50 2.58
CA VAL A 205 -2.95 11.40 3.50
C VAL A 205 -1.71 10.65 3.04
N GLY A 206 -0.77 10.46 3.94
CA GLY A 206 0.45 9.68 3.70
C GLY A 206 1.63 10.16 4.52
N THR A 207 2.62 9.30 4.67
CA THR A 207 3.90 9.64 5.27
C THR A 207 4.52 10.85 4.55
N LEU A 208 5.16 11.74 5.30
CA LEU A 208 5.87 12.87 4.72
C LEU A 208 7.17 12.39 4.09
N GLU A 209 7.18 12.27 2.78
CA GLU A 209 8.34 11.80 2.00
C GLU A 209 8.33 12.39 0.59
N PRO A 210 9.47 12.53 -0.09
CA PRO A 210 9.57 13.17 -1.40
C PRO A 210 8.63 12.57 -2.45
N ARG A 211 8.47 11.26 -2.47
CA ARG A 211 7.64 10.51 -3.42
C ARG A 211 6.15 10.90 -3.35
N LYS A 212 5.66 11.32 -2.16
CA LYS A 212 4.28 11.77 -1.96
C LYS A 212 4.04 13.21 -2.44
N ASN A 213 5.11 13.94 -2.80
CA ASN A 213 5.07 15.23 -3.48
C ASN A 213 4.34 16.35 -2.71
N GLN A 214 4.38 16.32 -1.37
CA GLN A 214 3.68 17.32 -0.54
C GLN A 214 4.19 18.75 -0.76
N ARG A 215 5.50 18.93 -1.05
CA ARG A 215 6.05 20.26 -1.35
C ARG A 215 5.37 20.89 -2.55
N ARG A 216 5.22 20.14 -3.66
CA ARG A 216 4.55 20.64 -4.85
C ARG A 216 3.06 20.90 -4.64
N LEU A 217 2.41 20.10 -3.79
CA LEU A 217 1.03 20.38 -3.38
C LEU A 217 0.92 21.71 -2.61
N VAL A 218 1.89 22.02 -1.76
CA VAL A 218 1.97 23.31 -1.07
C VAL A 218 2.17 24.45 -2.07
N GLU A 219 3.06 24.30 -3.04
CA GLU A 219 3.25 25.30 -4.12
C GLU A 219 1.96 25.52 -4.94
N ALA A 220 1.25 24.44 -5.28
CA ALA A 220 -0.04 24.52 -5.95
C ALA A 220 -1.09 25.23 -5.07
N TYR A 221 -1.08 24.98 -3.76
CA TYR A 221 -1.97 25.66 -2.83
C TYR A 221 -1.67 27.16 -2.73
N VAL A 222 -0.41 27.58 -2.72
CA VAL A 222 -0.02 29.00 -2.79
C VAL A 222 -0.54 29.64 -4.07
N ARG A 223 -0.41 28.98 -5.21
CA ARG A 223 -0.97 29.44 -6.50
C ARG A 223 -2.49 29.54 -6.45
N TYR A 224 -3.17 28.55 -5.89
CA TYR A 224 -4.61 28.57 -5.68
C TYR A 224 -5.06 29.82 -4.90
N LEU A 225 -4.36 30.17 -3.83
CA LEU A 225 -4.64 31.39 -3.05
C LEU A 225 -4.38 32.65 -3.88
N ALA A 226 -3.30 32.68 -4.65
CA ALA A 226 -2.97 33.82 -5.55
C ALA A 226 -4.00 34.01 -6.66
N LEU A 227 -4.68 32.95 -7.10
CA LEU A 227 -5.78 33.00 -8.04
C LEU A 227 -7.12 33.46 -7.42
N GLY A 228 -7.11 33.83 -6.14
CA GLY A 228 -8.30 34.25 -5.41
C GLY A 228 -9.10 33.13 -4.78
N GLY A 229 -8.50 31.94 -4.62
CA GLY A 229 -9.15 30.83 -3.94
C GLY A 229 -9.45 31.12 -2.47
N GLU A 230 -10.59 30.61 -1.96
CA GLU A 230 -10.95 30.70 -0.53
C GLU A 230 -9.84 30.05 0.31
N PRO A 231 -9.37 30.65 1.44
CA PRO A 231 -8.29 30.09 2.25
C PRO A 231 -8.76 28.87 3.07
N ILE A 232 -9.20 27.83 2.35
CA ILE A 232 -9.59 26.53 2.91
C ILE A 232 -8.30 25.85 3.41
N PRO A 233 -8.19 25.44 4.69
CA PRO A 233 -6.99 24.84 5.23
C PRO A 233 -6.55 23.59 4.48
N LEU A 234 -5.24 23.42 4.28
CA LEU A 234 -4.62 22.21 3.77
C LEU A 234 -4.15 21.32 4.92
N VAL A 235 -4.73 20.14 5.06
CA VAL A 235 -4.48 19.20 6.16
C VAL A 235 -3.65 18.03 5.66
N PHE A 236 -2.50 17.81 6.28
CA PHE A 236 -1.67 16.62 6.09
C PHE A 236 -1.87 15.65 7.24
N ALA A 237 -2.28 14.42 6.94
CA ALA A 237 -2.42 13.31 7.89
C ALA A 237 -1.45 12.18 7.54
N GLY A 238 -0.48 11.93 8.41
CA GLY A 238 0.54 10.91 8.24
C GLY A 238 1.76 11.16 9.10
N GLY A 239 2.48 10.11 9.42
CA GLY A 239 3.68 10.18 10.26
C GLY A 239 4.84 10.94 9.59
N LYS A 240 5.83 11.31 10.39
CA LYS A 240 7.12 11.78 9.87
C LYS A 240 7.78 10.66 9.09
N GLY A 241 8.11 10.93 7.85
CA GLY A 241 8.96 10.08 7.03
C GLY A 241 10.40 10.58 7.03
N TRP A 242 10.98 10.63 5.86
CA TRP A 242 12.40 10.96 5.64
C TRP A 242 12.54 12.03 4.55
N LEU A 243 13.69 12.70 4.53
CA LEU A 243 14.06 13.71 3.50
C LEU A 243 13.07 14.90 3.42
N MET A 244 12.39 15.23 4.51
CA MET A 244 11.46 16.36 4.62
C MET A 244 11.91 17.37 5.70
N GLU A 245 13.21 17.38 6.00
CA GLU A 245 13.81 18.37 6.89
C GLU A 245 13.57 19.78 6.35
N GLY A 246 13.24 20.71 7.25
CA GLY A 246 12.97 22.09 6.86
C GLY A 246 11.58 22.39 6.32
N PHE A 247 10.73 21.40 6.08
CA PHE A 247 9.40 21.61 5.49
C PHE A 247 8.54 22.62 6.26
N GLN A 248 8.55 22.58 7.59
CA GLN A 248 7.85 23.60 8.40
C GLN A 248 8.46 25.02 8.28
N LYS A 249 9.78 25.12 8.04
CA LYS A 249 10.43 26.40 7.80
C LYS A 249 10.01 26.94 6.44
N GLU A 250 9.95 26.09 5.43
CA GLU A 250 9.46 26.44 4.07
C GLU A 250 8.02 27.01 4.13
N LEU A 251 7.11 26.39 4.92
CA LEU A 251 5.74 26.90 5.09
C LEU A 251 5.71 28.33 5.67
N ARG A 252 6.59 28.63 6.65
CA ARG A 252 6.71 29.99 7.23
C ARG A 252 7.28 30.99 6.23
N GLU A 253 8.29 30.59 5.46
CA GLU A 253 8.89 31.43 4.41
C GLU A 253 7.88 31.76 3.30
N LEU A 254 6.95 30.84 3.01
CA LEU A 254 5.83 31.07 2.09
C LEU A 254 4.67 31.84 2.74
N GLY A 255 4.68 32.09 4.02
CA GLY A 255 3.61 32.80 4.73
C GLY A 255 2.28 32.06 4.84
N ILE A 256 2.30 30.73 4.78
CA ILE A 256 1.09 29.87 4.77
C ILE A 256 1.06 28.85 5.92
N ASP A 257 1.94 28.98 6.89
CA ASP A 257 2.03 28.09 8.02
C ASP A 257 0.74 28.05 8.87
N ALA A 258 -0.02 29.15 8.89
CA ALA A 258 -1.33 29.22 9.55
C ALA A 258 -2.44 28.46 8.80
N GLN A 259 -2.30 28.26 7.47
CA GLN A 259 -3.27 27.57 6.62
C GLN A 259 -2.96 26.08 6.44
N VAL A 260 -1.76 25.64 6.81
CA VAL A 260 -1.33 24.23 6.67
C VAL A 260 -1.34 23.55 8.04
N VAL A 261 -2.14 22.51 8.18
CA VAL A 261 -2.26 21.74 9.42
C VAL A 261 -1.58 20.40 9.29
N MET A 262 -0.57 20.15 10.11
CA MET A 262 0.18 18.91 10.17
C MET A 262 -0.32 18.07 11.35
N LEU A 263 -1.12 17.02 11.08
CA LEU A 263 -1.70 16.18 12.14
C LEU A 263 -0.73 15.14 12.69
N GLY A 264 0.30 14.77 11.91
CA GLY A 264 1.11 13.60 12.23
C GLY A 264 0.32 12.32 12.06
N TYR A 265 0.70 11.28 12.80
CA TYR A 265 -0.03 10.00 12.78
C TYR A 265 -1.44 10.20 13.36
N VAL A 266 -2.44 9.70 12.65
CA VAL A 266 -3.85 9.72 13.06
C VAL A 266 -4.36 8.27 13.24
N THR A 267 -5.32 8.10 14.14
CA THR A 267 -5.98 6.81 14.32
C THR A 267 -6.90 6.49 13.14
N ASP A 268 -7.29 5.22 13.00
CA ASP A 268 -8.24 4.81 11.95
C ASP A 268 -9.58 5.57 12.06
N ASP A 269 -10.11 5.77 13.28
CA ASP A 269 -11.31 6.57 13.51
C ASP A 269 -11.15 8.04 13.05
N GLU A 270 -9.99 8.64 13.34
CA GLU A 270 -9.70 10.00 12.90
C GLU A 270 -9.56 10.06 11.37
N LEU A 271 -8.93 9.06 10.77
CA LEU A 271 -8.76 9.00 9.33
C LEU A 271 -10.10 8.82 8.60
N ILE A 272 -10.99 7.97 9.11
CA ILE A 272 -12.37 7.83 8.60
C ILE A 272 -13.08 9.19 8.63
N TRP A 273 -12.98 9.90 9.77
CA TRP A 273 -13.60 11.22 9.88
C TRP A 273 -13.03 12.21 8.87
N LEU A 274 -11.70 12.20 8.69
CA LEU A 274 -11.03 13.07 7.73
C LEU A 274 -11.52 12.83 6.29
N TYR A 275 -11.57 11.58 5.84
CA TYR A 275 -12.06 11.25 4.50
C TYR A 275 -13.53 11.64 4.30
N ARG A 276 -14.39 11.41 5.30
CA ARG A 276 -15.82 11.76 5.20
C ARG A 276 -16.10 13.25 5.17
N ASN A 277 -15.20 14.03 5.76
CA ASN A 277 -15.46 15.45 6.04
C ASN A 277 -14.48 16.40 5.34
N CYS A 278 -13.59 15.91 4.50
CA CYS A 278 -12.73 16.78 3.69
C CYS A 278 -13.50 17.40 2.52
N TYR A 279 -12.96 18.51 2.04
CA TYR A 279 -13.43 19.15 0.82
C TYR A 279 -13.12 18.32 -0.42
N ALA A 280 -11.90 17.85 -0.49
CA ALA A 280 -11.41 16.82 -1.42
C ALA A 280 -10.14 16.18 -0.85
N ASN A 281 -9.89 14.93 -1.25
CA ASN A 281 -8.64 14.21 -1.03
C ASN A 281 -7.67 14.52 -2.18
N LEU A 282 -6.54 15.16 -1.87
CA LEU A 282 -5.51 15.58 -2.82
C LEU A 282 -4.29 14.66 -2.68
N TYR A 283 -4.02 13.87 -3.71
CA TYR A 283 -2.96 12.86 -3.65
C TYR A 283 -1.99 12.97 -4.85
N PRO A 284 -1.03 13.91 -4.80
CA PRO A 284 -0.13 14.23 -5.91
C PRO A 284 1.08 13.31 -6.03
N SER A 285 1.00 12.07 -5.53
CA SER A 285 2.15 11.17 -5.48
C SER A 285 2.79 10.97 -6.85
N LEU A 286 4.13 11.01 -6.88
CA LEU A 286 4.93 10.79 -8.09
C LEU A 286 4.89 9.33 -8.53
N PHE A 287 4.80 8.41 -7.57
CA PHE A 287 4.82 6.98 -7.81
C PHE A 287 4.16 6.20 -6.67
N GLU A 288 3.32 5.22 -7.01
CA GLU A 288 2.72 4.28 -6.05
C GLU A 288 2.62 2.88 -6.65
N GLY A 289 2.79 1.87 -5.79
CA GLY A 289 2.47 0.50 -6.15
C GLY A 289 0.96 0.27 -6.31
N PHE A 290 0.13 0.96 -5.51
CA PHE A 290 -1.33 0.91 -5.62
C PHE A 290 -2.00 2.25 -5.32
N GLY A 291 -1.85 2.81 -4.11
CA GLY A 291 -2.50 4.07 -3.73
C GLY A 291 -3.69 3.89 -2.78
N LEU A 292 -3.49 3.13 -1.71
CA LEU A 292 -4.53 2.91 -0.68
C LEU A 292 -5.21 4.20 -0.21
N PRO A 293 -4.51 5.34 0.02
CA PRO A 293 -5.18 6.57 0.44
C PRO A 293 -6.17 7.15 -0.58
N VAL A 294 -5.97 6.87 -1.86
CA VAL A 294 -6.94 7.23 -2.92
C VAL A 294 -8.19 6.37 -2.77
N LEU A 295 -8.03 5.05 -2.72
CA LEU A 295 -9.14 4.12 -2.59
C LEU A 295 -9.91 4.30 -1.27
N GLU A 296 -9.21 4.50 -0.16
CA GLU A 296 -9.79 4.77 1.16
C GLU A 296 -10.63 6.06 1.15
N GLY A 297 -10.10 7.14 0.56
CA GLY A 297 -10.86 8.38 0.39
C GLY A 297 -12.13 8.16 -0.43
N MET A 298 -12.01 7.47 -1.54
CA MET A 298 -13.14 7.14 -2.42
C MET A 298 -14.20 6.31 -1.71
N GLN A 299 -13.82 5.33 -0.90
CA GLN A 299 -14.76 4.51 -0.12
C GLN A 299 -15.65 5.35 0.79
N PHE A 300 -15.11 6.39 1.40
CA PHE A 300 -15.87 7.32 2.24
C PHE A 300 -16.50 8.48 1.47
N GLY A 301 -16.41 8.47 0.14
CA GLY A 301 -17.01 9.47 -0.74
C GLY A 301 -16.24 10.79 -0.77
N ALA A 302 -14.96 10.81 -0.45
CA ALA A 302 -14.13 12.00 -0.65
C ALA A 302 -13.96 12.26 -2.14
N PRO A 303 -14.34 13.44 -2.66
CA PRO A 303 -13.94 13.84 -4.00
C PRO A 303 -12.41 13.75 -4.12
N THR A 304 -11.92 13.06 -5.15
CA THR A 304 -10.50 12.73 -5.20
C THR A 304 -9.83 13.36 -6.42
N VAL A 305 -8.72 14.06 -6.14
CA VAL A 305 -7.77 14.52 -7.15
C VAL A 305 -6.46 13.81 -6.92
N THR A 306 -5.97 13.10 -7.91
CA THR A 306 -4.73 12.32 -7.79
C THR A 306 -3.85 12.46 -9.03
N SER A 307 -2.62 11.98 -8.96
CA SER A 307 -1.73 11.98 -10.10
C SER A 307 -2.20 11.01 -11.20
N ASN A 308 -1.77 11.28 -12.43
CA ASN A 308 -1.94 10.36 -13.57
C ASN A 308 -0.79 9.35 -13.69
N SER A 309 0.03 9.20 -12.63
CA SER A 309 1.25 8.40 -12.60
C SER A 309 1.02 7.00 -12.02
N ALA A 310 1.81 6.04 -12.47
CA ALA A 310 1.86 4.67 -11.97
C ALA A 310 0.46 4.02 -11.83
N SER A 311 0.10 3.56 -10.64
CA SER A 311 -1.18 2.87 -10.38
C SER A 311 -2.38 3.81 -10.17
N MET A 312 -2.19 5.12 -10.04
CA MET A 312 -3.28 6.05 -9.72
C MET A 312 -4.43 6.02 -10.73
N PRO A 313 -4.19 5.98 -12.07
CA PRO A 313 -5.27 5.90 -13.05
C PRO A 313 -6.14 4.63 -12.90
N GLU A 314 -5.56 3.49 -12.55
CA GLU A 314 -6.32 2.25 -12.39
C GLU A 314 -7.14 2.22 -11.08
N VAL A 315 -6.66 2.88 -10.03
CA VAL A 315 -7.38 2.99 -8.75
C VAL A 315 -8.50 4.02 -8.84
N ALA A 316 -8.21 5.22 -9.32
CA ALA A 316 -9.20 6.29 -9.41
C ALA A 316 -10.22 6.07 -10.54
N GLY A 317 -9.82 5.40 -11.62
CA GLY A 317 -10.67 5.21 -12.79
C GLY A 317 -11.19 6.56 -13.32
N ASN A 318 -12.45 6.58 -13.71
CA ASN A 318 -13.16 7.79 -14.16
C ASN A 318 -13.83 8.56 -12.99
N ALA A 319 -13.63 8.11 -11.75
CA ALA A 319 -14.27 8.67 -10.57
C ALA A 319 -13.38 9.67 -9.82
N GLY A 320 -12.16 9.88 -10.28
CA GLY A 320 -11.23 10.89 -9.78
C GLY A 320 -10.74 11.82 -10.89
N ILE A 321 -10.25 12.99 -10.50
CA ILE A 321 -9.54 13.89 -11.40
C ILE A 321 -8.07 13.48 -11.44
N LEU A 322 -7.57 13.17 -12.64
CA LEU A 322 -6.19 12.75 -12.87
C LEU A 322 -5.37 13.92 -13.40
N LEU A 323 -4.31 14.29 -12.73
CA LEU A 323 -3.42 15.39 -13.10
C LEU A 323 -1.97 14.94 -13.18
N ASP A 324 -1.18 15.61 -13.98
CA ASP A 324 0.27 15.48 -13.91
C ASP A 324 0.74 15.93 -12.51
N PRO A 325 1.44 15.10 -11.75
CA PRO A 325 1.91 15.46 -10.40
C PRO A 325 2.93 16.61 -10.40
N GLU A 326 3.47 16.94 -11.57
CA GLU A 326 4.42 18.05 -11.74
C GLU A 326 3.78 19.36 -12.20
N ASP A 327 2.53 19.34 -12.67
CA ASP A 327 1.80 20.53 -13.12
C ASP A 327 1.07 21.23 -11.96
N GLY A 328 1.82 22.00 -11.16
CA GLY A 328 1.25 22.75 -10.04
C GLY A 328 0.18 23.76 -10.44
N GLU A 329 0.15 24.24 -11.70
CA GLU A 329 -0.90 25.14 -12.20
C GLU A 329 -2.22 24.37 -12.38
N ALA A 330 -2.19 23.18 -12.98
CA ALA A 330 -3.38 22.36 -13.15
C ALA A 330 -3.98 21.95 -11.78
N TRP A 331 -3.14 21.68 -10.77
CA TRP A 331 -3.59 21.43 -9.40
C TRP A 331 -4.28 22.64 -8.80
N ALA A 332 -3.68 23.84 -8.89
CA ALA A 332 -4.26 25.08 -8.39
C ALA A 332 -5.60 25.42 -9.05
N GLN A 333 -5.67 25.32 -10.39
CA GLN A 333 -6.90 25.55 -11.15
C GLN A 333 -7.99 24.53 -10.79
N THR A 334 -7.62 23.27 -10.55
CA THR A 334 -8.58 22.24 -10.14
C THR A 334 -9.13 22.52 -8.74
N MET A 335 -8.28 22.94 -7.80
CA MET A 335 -8.74 23.37 -6.48
C MET A 335 -9.74 24.54 -6.60
N LEU A 336 -9.42 25.56 -7.40
CA LEU A 336 -10.33 26.71 -7.63
C LEU A 336 -11.64 26.26 -8.27
N ARG A 337 -11.60 25.36 -9.25
CA ARG A 337 -12.77 24.78 -9.91
C ARG A 337 -13.68 24.05 -8.93
N LEU A 338 -13.11 23.21 -8.05
CA LEU A 338 -13.90 22.47 -7.06
C LEU A 338 -14.57 23.36 -6.02
N VAL A 339 -13.98 24.53 -5.69
CA VAL A 339 -14.60 25.51 -4.80
C VAL A 339 -15.79 26.17 -5.49
N THR A 340 -15.69 26.47 -6.80
CA THR A 340 -16.72 27.19 -7.53
C THR A 340 -17.82 26.30 -8.09
N ARG A 341 -17.55 25.00 -8.28
CA ARG A 341 -18.49 24.04 -8.90
C ARG A 341 -18.91 22.95 -7.92
N THR A 342 -19.81 23.27 -7.01
CA THR A 342 -20.30 22.34 -5.98
C THR A 342 -20.94 21.08 -6.58
N GLU A 343 -21.65 21.21 -7.71
CA GLU A 343 -22.29 20.08 -8.38
C GLU A 343 -21.26 19.06 -8.89
N GLU A 344 -20.19 19.52 -9.52
CA GLU A 344 -19.10 18.66 -9.98
C GLU A 344 -18.47 17.90 -8.80
N ARG A 345 -18.27 18.56 -7.66
CA ARG A 345 -17.72 17.94 -6.46
C ARG A 345 -18.66 16.86 -5.90
N ASN A 346 -19.97 17.09 -5.90
CA ASN A 346 -20.96 16.10 -5.47
C ASN A 346 -20.96 14.88 -6.40
N GLN A 347 -20.91 15.09 -7.72
CA GLN A 347 -20.80 14.00 -8.70
C GLN A 347 -19.54 13.17 -8.50
N LEU A 348 -18.39 13.82 -8.21
CA LEU A 348 -17.16 13.11 -7.87
C LEU A 348 -17.30 12.28 -6.58
N SER A 349 -18.00 12.80 -5.58
CA SER A 349 -18.25 12.06 -4.33
C SER A 349 -19.09 10.78 -4.57
N ASP A 350 -20.12 10.87 -5.38
CA ASP A 350 -20.98 9.71 -5.70
C ASP A 350 -20.22 8.69 -6.57
N ALA A 351 -19.50 9.16 -7.58
CA ALA A 351 -18.68 8.32 -8.45
C ALA A 351 -17.56 7.60 -7.66
N ALA A 352 -16.96 8.28 -6.67
CA ALA A 352 -15.91 7.73 -5.84
C ALA A 352 -16.37 6.46 -5.10
N ARG A 353 -17.55 6.46 -4.48
CA ARG A 353 -18.10 5.28 -3.79
C ARG A 353 -18.29 4.10 -4.73
N LEU A 354 -18.88 4.35 -5.90
CA LEU A 354 -19.10 3.31 -6.91
C LEU A 354 -17.77 2.73 -7.44
N GLN A 355 -16.74 3.54 -7.56
CA GLN A 355 -15.41 3.07 -7.94
C GLN A 355 -14.78 2.20 -6.84
N ALA A 356 -14.90 2.61 -5.58
CA ALA A 356 -14.34 1.88 -4.45
C ALA A 356 -14.97 0.48 -4.29
N ASP A 357 -16.26 0.33 -4.57
CA ASP A 357 -16.99 -0.95 -4.51
C ASP A 357 -16.47 -2.02 -5.47
N ARG A 358 -15.62 -1.63 -6.44
CA ARG A 358 -14.97 -2.59 -7.36
C ARG A 358 -13.81 -3.33 -6.72
N PHE A 359 -13.33 -2.90 -5.56
CA PHE A 359 -12.22 -3.49 -4.84
C PHE A 359 -12.74 -4.21 -3.59
N ASP A 360 -12.57 -5.51 -3.53
CA ASP A 360 -13.09 -6.37 -2.48
C ASP A 360 -12.06 -7.45 -2.09
N TRP A 361 -11.81 -7.60 -0.79
CA TRP A 361 -10.85 -8.57 -0.27
C TRP A 361 -11.26 -10.03 -0.56
N LYS A 362 -12.56 -10.32 -0.66
CA LYS A 362 -13.02 -11.67 -1.01
C LYS A 362 -12.71 -12.00 -2.46
N LEU A 363 -12.91 -11.04 -3.37
CA LEU A 363 -12.53 -11.21 -4.78
C LEU A 363 -11.02 -11.39 -4.93
N SER A 364 -10.23 -10.61 -4.19
CA SER A 364 -8.77 -10.72 -4.18
C SER A 364 -8.30 -12.06 -3.62
N ALA A 365 -8.90 -12.54 -2.53
CA ALA A 365 -8.58 -13.84 -1.95
C ALA A 365 -9.01 -15.00 -2.85
N MET A 366 -10.17 -14.92 -3.52
CA MET A 366 -10.58 -15.90 -4.53
C MET A 366 -9.57 -15.97 -5.68
N ALA A 367 -9.11 -14.82 -6.18
CA ALA A 367 -8.10 -14.77 -7.24
C ALA A 367 -6.75 -15.36 -6.79
N LEU A 368 -6.36 -15.14 -5.52
CA LEU A 368 -5.15 -15.71 -4.96
C LEU A 368 -5.25 -17.23 -4.76
N LEU A 369 -6.37 -17.72 -4.26
CA LEU A 369 -6.61 -19.17 -4.13
C LEU A 369 -6.62 -19.87 -5.50
N GLN A 370 -7.18 -19.22 -6.53
CA GLN A 370 -7.13 -19.72 -7.89
C GLN A 370 -5.68 -19.73 -8.42
N LEU A 371 -4.90 -18.68 -8.17
CA LEU A 371 -3.47 -18.66 -8.52
C LEU A 371 -2.71 -19.82 -7.86
N TYR A 372 -3.00 -20.15 -6.60
CA TYR A 372 -2.36 -21.30 -5.94
C TYR A 372 -2.71 -22.63 -6.64
N ALA A 373 -3.97 -22.80 -7.04
CA ALA A 373 -4.39 -23.98 -7.80
C ALA A 373 -3.68 -24.05 -9.17
N ASP A 374 -3.62 -22.93 -9.89
CA ASP A 374 -2.93 -22.81 -11.18
C ASP A 374 -1.43 -23.11 -11.03
N ALA A 375 -0.81 -22.60 -9.94
CA ALA A 375 0.61 -22.82 -9.66
C ALA A 375 0.93 -24.30 -9.39
N LEU A 376 0.04 -25.02 -8.70
CA LEU A 376 0.20 -26.45 -8.45
C LEU A 376 0.01 -27.28 -9.72
N ALA A 377 -0.91 -26.89 -10.59
CA ALA A 377 -1.17 -27.56 -11.86
C ALA A 377 -0.06 -27.33 -12.91
N ALA A 378 0.59 -26.16 -12.86
CA ALA A 378 1.66 -25.81 -13.79
C ALA A 378 2.99 -26.51 -13.44
N PRO A 379 3.87 -26.76 -14.42
CA PRO A 379 5.24 -27.18 -14.14
C PRO A 379 5.96 -26.16 -13.26
N LYS A 380 6.82 -26.63 -12.34
CA LYS A 380 7.66 -25.73 -11.56
C LYS A 380 8.57 -24.94 -12.49
N ARG A 381 8.80 -23.64 -12.17
CA ARG A 381 9.71 -22.82 -12.96
C ARG A 381 11.13 -23.35 -12.79
N VAL A 382 11.81 -23.56 -13.90
CA VAL A 382 13.23 -23.94 -13.91
C VAL A 382 14.02 -22.67 -13.53
N LEU A 383 14.83 -22.78 -12.48
CA LEU A 383 15.72 -21.69 -12.09
C LEU A 383 16.70 -21.40 -13.23
N ILE A 384 16.80 -20.13 -13.61
CA ILE A 384 17.89 -19.69 -14.47
C ILE A 384 19.15 -19.72 -13.60
N ARG A 385 20.06 -20.66 -13.93
CA ARG A 385 21.35 -20.79 -13.26
C ARG A 385 22.38 -19.83 -13.84
#